data_0b41f552b99787f038df904f62c577c6
#
_entry.id   0b41f552b99787f038df904f62c577c6
#
_cell.length_a   1.000
_cell.length_b   1.000
_cell.length_c   1.000
_cell.angle_alpha   90.00
_cell.angle_beta   90.00
_cell.angle_gamma   90.00
#
_symmetry.space_group_name_H-M   'P 1'
#
loop_
_entity.id
_entity.type
_entity.pdbx_description
1 polymer ?
#
loop_
_entity_poly.entity_id
_entity_poly.type
_entity_poly.pdbx_seq_one_letter_code
_entity_poly.pdbx_strand_id
1 'polypeptide(L)'
;MQLLSDLSNTEAVARLRAGDEEVFTRLYQACYRMVYLQAMKILGQADQAEQVVQDVFIAVFRSIDKLKDPESLRSWIGGIAVRLALHQRKMQTDSREFALEEEAMFDLLDSGPPVSSPEHTLCERDTGLILGELVDQLPDEQRTAVMLYYYDQCPIKHIASILECAEGTVKSRLNYARKALEKLILQREQRDGVRLHALNPGLLFLAMVLQEQN
;
A
#
# COMPACT_ATOMS: atom_id res chain seq x y z
N MET A 1 6.91 -11.20 -6.40
CA MET A 1 5.57 -11.56 -6.94
C MET A 1 5.39 -10.84 -8.26
N GLN A 2 5.12 -11.57 -9.33
CA GLN A 2 4.93 -10.98 -10.66
C GLN A 2 3.65 -10.13 -10.65
N LEU A 3 3.75 -8.88 -11.05
CA LEU A 3 2.61 -7.97 -11.14
C LEU A 3 1.75 -8.23 -12.39
N LEU A 4 2.40 -8.69 -13.45
CA LEU A 4 1.77 -9.12 -14.69
C LEU A 4 2.02 -10.62 -14.86
N SER A 5 0.94 -11.41 -15.05
CA SER A 5 0.96 -12.87 -14.95
C SER A 5 1.90 -13.59 -15.94
N ASP A 6 2.27 -12.95 -17.04
CA ASP A 6 3.05 -13.51 -18.15
C ASP A 6 4.40 -12.78 -18.40
N LEU A 7 4.68 -11.73 -17.63
CA LEU A 7 5.94 -10.96 -17.72
C LEU A 7 6.63 -10.92 -16.37
N SER A 8 7.94 -11.14 -16.35
CA SER A 8 8.72 -10.83 -15.15
C SER A 8 8.69 -9.31 -14.86
N ASN A 9 8.83 -8.93 -13.59
CA ASN A 9 8.87 -7.50 -13.23
C ASN A 9 10.01 -6.77 -13.96
N THR A 10 11.17 -7.43 -14.15
CA THR A 10 12.30 -6.88 -14.89
C THR A 10 11.95 -6.59 -16.35
N GLU A 11 11.26 -7.52 -17.01
CA GLU A 11 10.85 -7.37 -18.40
C GLU A 11 9.74 -6.30 -18.52
N ALA A 12 8.76 -6.31 -17.61
CA ALA A 12 7.72 -5.29 -17.56
C ALA A 12 8.31 -3.88 -17.43
N VAL A 13 9.24 -3.67 -16.49
CA VAL A 13 9.91 -2.38 -16.29
C VAL A 13 10.73 -1.96 -17.52
N ALA A 14 11.43 -2.91 -18.16
CA ALA A 14 12.19 -2.61 -19.38
C ALA A 14 11.27 -2.14 -20.52
N ARG A 15 10.13 -2.79 -20.73
CA ARG A 15 9.14 -2.41 -21.73
C ARG A 15 8.44 -1.07 -21.40
N LEU A 16 8.12 -0.84 -20.11
CA LEU A 16 7.57 0.44 -19.65
C LEU A 16 8.52 1.61 -19.92
N ARG A 17 9.82 1.43 -19.67
CA ARG A 17 10.87 2.42 -20.01
C ARG A 17 10.99 2.68 -21.50
N ALA A 18 10.71 1.67 -22.31
CA ALA A 18 10.66 1.83 -23.76
C ALA A 18 9.37 2.50 -24.29
N GLY A 19 8.44 2.85 -23.38
CA GLY A 19 7.18 3.50 -23.74
C GLY A 19 6.11 2.56 -24.29
N ASP A 20 6.15 1.27 -23.91
CA ASP A 20 5.20 0.28 -24.39
C ASP A 20 3.81 0.51 -23.78
N GLU A 21 2.89 1.02 -24.61
CA GLU A 21 1.53 1.38 -24.19
C GLU A 21 0.69 0.17 -23.78
N GLU A 22 0.92 -1.01 -24.37
CA GLU A 22 0.20 -2.22 -24.02
C GLU A 22 0.56 -2.67 -22.60
N VAL A 23 1.87 -2.69 -22.29
CA VAL A 23 2.35 -3.05 -20.93
C VAL A 23 1.89 -2.00 -19.91
N PHE A 24 1.86 -0.73 -20.27
CA PHE A 24 1.34 0.33 -19.40
C PHE A 24 -0.16 0.15 -19.11
N THR A 25 -0.96 -0.17 -20.13
CA THR A 25 -2.40 -0.46 -19.96
C THR A 25 -2.64 -1.65 -19.04
N ARG A 26 -1.85 -2.71 -19.19
CA ARG A 26 -1.92 -3.90 -18.33
C ARG A 26 -1.49 -3.60 -16.89
N LEU A 27 -0.44 -2.78 -16.72
CA LEU A 27 -0.02 -2.31 -15.41
C LEU A 27 -1.12 -1.50 -14.73
N TYR A 28 -1.75 -0.59 -15.46
CA TYR A 28 -2.89 0.19 -14.97
C TYR A 28 -4.00 -0.73 -14.46
N GLN A 29 -4.44 -1.69 -15.27
CA GLN A 29 -5.49 -2.64 -14.90
C GLN A 29 -5.14 -3.47 -13.66
N ALA A 30 -3.88 -3.95 -13.56
CA ALA A 30 -3.40 -4.75 -12.45
C ALA A 30 -3.29 -3.96 -11.13
N CYS A 31 -2.99 -2.65 -11.20
CA CYS A 31 -2.75 -1.82 -10.02
C CYS A 31 -3.91 -0.88 -9.67
N TYR A 32 -4.85 -0.64 -10.59
CA TYR A 32 -5.96 0.31 -10.39
C TYR A 32 -6.66 0.11 -9.04
N ARG A 33 -7.13 -1.11 -8.77
CA ARG A 33 -7.87 -1.42 -7.54
C ARG A 33 -7.04 -1.15 -6.29
N MET A 34 -5.77 -1.53 -6.29
CA MET A 34 -4.86 -1.29 -5.17
C MET A 34 -4.72 0.21 -4.90
N VAL A 35 -4.38 0.99 -5.93
CA VAL A 35 -4.20 2.44 -5.84
C VAL A 35 -5.49 3.13 -5.38
N TYR A 36 -6.63 2.76 -5.97
CA TYR A 36 -7.94 3.31 -5.62
C TYR A 36 -8.30 3.06 -4.14
N LEU A 37 -8.14 1.81 -3.66
CA LEU A 37 -8.45 1.47 -2.27
C LEU A 37 -7.55 2.19 -1.28
N GLN A 38 -6.26 2.36 -1.59
CA GLN A 38 -5.34 3.15 -0.76
C GLN A 38 -5.76 4.61 -0.68
N ALA A 39 -6.07 5.22 -1.83
CA ALA A 39 -6.54 6.59 -1.90
C ALA A 39 -7.87 6.75 -1.14
N MET A 40 -8.83 5.84 -1.33
CA MET A 40 -10.10 5.83 -0.62
C MET A 40 -9.93 5.76 0.90
N LYS A 41 -9.05 4.91 1.40
CA LYS A 41 -8.77 4.77 2.84
C LYS A 41 -8.17 6.04 3.46
N ILE A 42 -7.47 6.84 2.67
CA ILE A 42 -6.84 8.09 3.12
C ILE A 42 -7.80 9.28 2.98
N LEU A 43 -8.52 9.37 1.88
CA LEU A 43 -9.33 10.54 1.51
C LEU A 43 -10.80 10.40 1.93
N GLY A 44 -11.34 9.17 1.94
CA GLY A 44 -12.75 8.90 2.27
C GLY A 44 -13.75 9.32 1.19
N GLN A 45 -13.31 9.81 0.03
CA GLN A 45 -14.15 10.35 -1.04
C GLN A 45 -13.78 9.75 -2.39
N ALA A 46 -14.77 9.16 -3.08
CA ALA A 46 -14.57 8.42 -4.34
C ALA A 46 -13.97 9.28 -5.45
N ASP A 47 -14.50 10.48 -5.66
CA ASP A 47 -14.05 11.38 -6.72
C ASP A 47 -12.57 11.77 -6.55
N GLN A 48 -12.16 12.00 -5.31
CA GLN A 48 -10.78 12.33 -4.98
C GLN A 48 -9.85 11.11 -5.12
N ALA A 49 -10.33 9.93 -4.75
CA ALA A 49 -9.57 8.71 -4.94
C ALA A 49 -9.33 8.44 -6.44
N GLU A 50 -10.32 8.66 -7.29
CA GLU A 50 -10.18 8.55 -8.75
C GLU A 50 -9.16 9.55 -9.30
N GLN A 51 -9.16 10.78 -8.79
CA GLN A 51 -8.17 11.78 -9.19
C GLN A 51 -6.76 11.34 -8.80
N VAL A 52 -6.57 10.83 -7.57
CA VAL A 52 -5.27 10.30 -7.14
C VAL A 52 -4.84 9.13 -8.02
N VAL A 53 -5.74 8.24 -8.43
CA VAL A 53 -5.40 7.15 -9.35
C VAL A 53 -4.80 7.70 -10.64
N GLN A 54 -5.43 8.71 -11.24
CA GLN A 54 -4.91 9.32 -12.47
C GLN A 54 -3.52 9.93 -12.25
N ASP A 55 -3.36 10.71 -11.18
CA ASP A 55 -2.09 11.35 -10.85
C ASP A 55 -0.96 10.35 -10.59
N VAL A 56 -1.27 9.21 -9.93
CA VAL A 56 -0.33 8.12 -9.70
C VAL A 56 0.20 7.56 -11.02
N PHE A 57 -0.68 7.24 -11.96
CA PHE A 57 -0.24 6.65 -13.23
C PHE A 57 0.47 7.64 -14.14
N ILE A 58 0.13 8.93 -14.05
CA ILE A 58 0.92 10.01 -14.70
C ILE A 58 2.33 10.05 -14.08
N ALA A 59 2.43 10.01 -12.75
CA ALA A 59 3.71 10.00 -12.05
C ALA A 59 4.54 8.75 -12.36
N VAL A 60 3.91 7.57 -12.39
CA VAL A 60 4.56 6.31 -12.81
C VAL A 60 5.13 6.43 -14.22
N PHE A 61 4.34 6.90 -15.18
CA PHE A 61 4.79 7.07 -16.56
C PHE A 61 6.01 8.01 -16.68
N ARG A 62 5.97 9.13 -15.94
CA ARG A 62 7.05 10.14 -15.96
C ARG A 62 8.33 9.71 -15.25
N SER A 63 8.23 8.77 -14.31
CA SER A 63 9.33 8.48 -13.39
C SER A 63 9.76 7.01 -13.34
N ILE A 64 9.27 6.16 -14.25
CA ILE A 64 9.62 4.73 -14.30
C ILE A 64 11.13 4.50 -14.45
N ASP A 65 11.85 5.43 -15.07
CA ASP A 65 13.31 5.38 -15.22
C ASP A 65 14.04 5.47 -13.88
N LYS A 66 13.42 6.09 -12.87
CA LYS A 66 13.98 6.24 -11.52
C LYS A 66 13.84 4.97 -10.68
N LEU A 67 13.01 4.00 -11.08
CA LEU A 67 12.87 2.73 -10.39
C LEU A 67 14.16 1.90 -10.52
N LYS A 68 14.88 1.69 -9.41
CA LYS A 68 16.16 0.99 -9.41
C LYS A 68 15.99 -0.53 -9.40
N ASP A 69 15.06 -1.02 -8.58
CA ASP A 69 14.77 -2.45 -8.43
C ASP A 69 13.41 -2.80 -9.03
N PRO A 70 13.37 -3.53 -10.17
CA PRO A 70 12.13 -3.96 -10.80
C PRO A 70 11.22 -4.79 -9.89
N GLU A 71 11.77 -5.57 -8.94
CA GLU A 71 10.97 -6.37 -8.02
C GLU A 71 10.18 -5.51 -7.03
N SER A 72 10.60 -4.27 -6.82
CA SER A 72 9.90 -3.30 -5.99
C SER A 72 8.79 -2.52 -6.73
N LEU A 73 8.47 -2.83 -8.00
CA LEU A 73 7.52 -2.08 -8.83
C LEU A 73 6.17 -1.85 -8.12
N ARG A 74 5.59 -2.89 -7.53
CA ARG A 74 4.30 -2.79 -6.83
C ARG A 74 4.39 -1.86 -5.61
N SER A 75 5.39 -2.04 -4.74
CA SER A 75 5.56 -1.23 -3.54
C SER A 75 5.91 0.23 -3.88
N TRP A 76 6.63 0.43 -4.99
CA TRP A 76 6.95 1.75 -5.49
C TRP A 76 5.70 2.51 -5.95
N ILE A 77 4.80 1.86 -6.71
CA ILE A 77 3.49 2.44 -7.11
C ILE A 77 2.64 2.75 -5.87
N GLY A 78 2.55 1.81 -4.93
CA GLY A 78 1.84 2.02 -3.66
C GLY A 78 2.39 3.20 -2.87
N GLY A 79 3.71 3.36 -2.81
CA GLY A 79 4.35 4.52 -2.19
C GLY A 79 3.98 5.85 -2.84
N ILE A 80 3.90 5.90 -4.18
CA ILE A 80 3.42 7.07 -4.91
C ILE A 80 1.95 7.36 -4.54
N ALA A 81 1.09 6.35 -4.54
CA ALA A 81 -0.32 6.48 -4.25
C ALA A 81 -0.58 7.07 -2.85
N VAL A 82 0.05 6.49 -1.83
CA VAL A 82 -0.10 6.98 -0.44
C VAL A 82 0.40 8.41 -0.31
N ARG A 83 1.53 8.76 -0.92
CA ARG A 83 2.09 10.11 -0.86
C ARG A 83 1.16 11.14 -1.50
N LEU A 84 0.66 10.87 -2.70
CA LEU A 84 -0.27 11.77 -3.39
C LEU A 84 -1.59 11.91 -2.60
N ALA A 85 -2.13 10.83 -2.06
CA ALA A 85 -3.34 10.88 -1.25
C ALA A 85 -3.13 11.68 0.05
N LEU A 86 -2.01 11.50 0.75
CA LEU A 86 -1.69 12.28 1.95
C LEU A 86 -1.48 13.77 1.64
N HIS A 87 -0.82 14.07 0.52
CA HIS A 87 -0.66 15.44 0.04
C HIS A 87 -2.01 16.10 -0.23
N GLN A 88 -2.89 15.43 -0.98
CA GLN A 88 -4.23 15.95 -1.29
C GLN A 88 -5.05 16.16 0.00
N ARG A 89 -5.00 15.23 0.97
CA ARG A 89 -5.65 15.40 2.28
C ARG A 89 -5.11 16.61 3.04
N LYS A 90 -3.79 16.83 3.03
CA LYS A 90 -3.17 17.98 3.70
C LYS A 90 -3.61 19.30 3.07
N MET A 91 -3.68 19.38 1.73
CA MET A 91 -4.16 20.57 1.02
C MET A 91 -5.60 20.94 1.35
N GLN A 92 -6.44 19.96 1.70
CA GLN A 92 -7.83 20.20 2.15
C GLN A 92 -7.92 20.68 3.58
N THR A 93 -6.97 20.25 4.43
CA THR A 93 -6.98 20.59 5.87
C THR A 93 -6.29 21.93 6.12
N ASP A 94 -5.26 22.24 5.36
CA ASP A 94 -4.52 23.51 5.44
C ASP A 94 -4.89 24.39 4.24
N SER A 95 -5.67 25.46 4.50
CA SER A 95 -5.94 26.52 3.52
C SER A 95 -4.69 27.40 3.23
N ARG A 96 -3.49 26.86 3.32
CA ARG A 96 -2.21 27.53 3.04
C ARG A 96 -1.42 26.78 1.98
N GLU A 97 -1.13 27.52 0.91
CA GLU A 97 -0.25 27.14 -0.20
C GLU A 97 1.09 26.55 0.29
N PHE A 98 1.36 25.30 -0.08
CA PHE A 98 2.71 24.76 -0.11
C PHE A 98 2.94 24.16 -1.50
N ALA A 99 3.71 24.86 -2.31
CA ALA A 99 4.30 24.31 -3.51
C ALA A 99 5.33 23.25 -3.08
N LEU A 100 5.05 21.98 -3.34
CA LEU A 100 6.04 20.92 -3.23
C LEU A 100 6.80 20.86 -4.57
N GLU A 101 8.11 21.04 -4.50
CA GLU A 101 9.00 20.79 -5.63
C GLU A 101 8.89 19.31 -6.01
N GLU A 102 8.33 19.01 -7.17
CA GLU A 102 8.08 17.65 -7.70
C GLU A 102 9.36 16.80 -7.80
N GLU A 103 10.53 17.42 -7.91
CA GLU A 103 11.81 16.71 -8.09
C GLU A 103 12.35 16.02 -6.82
N ALA A 104 12.12 16.57 -5.65
CA ALA A 104 12.60 15.97 -4.38
C ALA A 104 11.83 14.69 -3.99
N MET A 105 10.68 14.44 -4.61
CA MET A 105 9.77 13.37 -4.23
C MET A 105 10.21 11.97 -4.71
N PHE A 106 11.08 11.88 -5.71
CA PHE A 106 11.42 10.61 -6.37
C PHE A 106 12.78 10.01 -6.00
N ASP A 107 13.69 10.76 -5.36
CA ASP A 107 15.07 10.31 -5.13
C ASP A 107 15.26 9.27 -4.00
N LEU A 108 14.20 8.95 -3.24
CA LEU A 108 14.31 8.16 -2.01
C LEU A 108 13.84 6.71 -2.11
N LEU A 109 13.64 6.18 -3.32
CA LEU A 109 13.07 4.85 -3.54
C LEU A 109 14.15 3.78 -3.77
N ASP A 110 14.79 3.27 -2.73
CA ASP A 110 15.69 2.12 -2.85
C ASP A 110 15.40 1.00 -1.81
N SER A 111 15.34 -0.25 -2.33
CA SER A 111 15.35 -1.55 -1.63
C SER A 111 14.08 -1.97 -0.86
N GLY A 112 13.37 -2.99 -1.38
CA GLY A 112 12.25 -3.68 -0.73
C GLY A 112 12.67 -4.88 0.15
N PRO A 113 11.77 -5.39 1.01
CA PRO A 113 12.01 -6.56 1.85
C PRO A 113 11.91 -7.88 1.07
N PRO A 114 12.52 -8.98 1.55
CA PRO A 114 12.46 -10.29 0.90
C PRO A 114 11.05 -10.90 0.97
N VAL A 115 10.65 -11.52 -0.13
CA VAL A 115 9.36 -12.18 -0.31
C VAL A 115 9.39 -13.57 0.33
N SER A 116 8.43 -13.87 1.21
CA SER A 116 8.09 -15.24 1.59
C SER A 116 6.69 -15.57 1.08
N SER A 117 6.60 -16.67 0.33
CA SER A 117 5.38 -17.20 -0.27
C SER A 117 4.49 -17.93 0.75
N PRO A 118 3.16 -17.84 0.67
CA PRO A 118 2.30 -18.75 1.43
C PRO A 118 1.30 -19.52 0.56
N GLU A 119 1.23 -20.81 0.84
CA GLU A 119 0.09 -21.66 0.49
C GLU A 119 -0.88 -21.66 1.68
N HIS A 120 -2.15 -21.29 1.50
CA HIS A 120 -3.31 -21.91 2.16
C HIS A 120 -4.65 -21.27 1.73
N THR A 121 -5.67 -22.11 1.63
CA THR A 121 -6.93 -21.95 0.90
C THR A 121 -8.16 -21.81 1.80
N LEU A 122 -9.18 -21.10 1.34
CA LEU A 122 -10.65 -21.24 1.58
C LEU A 122 -11.35 -20.79 2.89
N CYS A 123 -10.67 -20.51 4.01
CA CYS A 123 -11.30 -19.83 5.17
C CYS A 123 -11.04 -18.32 5.18
N GLU A 124 -10.47 -17.82 4.12
CA GLU A 124 -9.72 -16.56 4.08
C GLU A 124 -10.57 -15.34 3.69
N ARG A 125 -11.64 -15.52 2.92
CA ARG A 125 -12.46 -14.40 2.42
C ARG A 125 -13.15 -13.62 3.56
N ASP A 126 -13.83 -14.31 4.44
CA ASP A 126 -14.55 -13.68 5.55
C ASP A 126 -13.56 -13.09 6.57
N THR A 127 -12.44 -13.77 6.80
CA THR A 127 -11.38 -13.31 7.70
C THR A 127 -10.71 -12.03 7.19
N GLY A 128 -10.46 -11.91 5.88
CA GLY A 128 -9.86 -10.73 5.29
C GLY A 128 -10.77 -9.50 5.34
N LEU A 129 -12.06 -9.68 5.10
CA LEU A 129 -13.04 -8.58 5.23
C LEU A 129 -13.09 -8.06 6.68
N ILE A 130 -13.15 -8.97 7.67
CA ILE A 130 -13.14 -8.62 9.09
C ILE A 130 -11.85 -7.86 9.46
N LEU A 131 -10.69 -8.30 8.95
CA LEU A 131 -9.42 -7.63 9.22
C LEU A 131 -9.35 -6.25 8.58
N GLY A 132 -9.88 -6.09 7.37
CA GLY A 132 -10.03 -4.79 6.72
C GLY A 132 -10.81 -3.81 7.61
N GLU A 133 -11.97 -4.25 8.13
CA GLU A 133 -12.78 -3.46 9.07
C GLU A 133 -12.03 -3.10 10.37
N LEU A 134 -11.19 -4.01 10.89
CA LEU A 134 -10.40 -3.77 12.10
C LEU A 134 -9.24 -2.80 11.84
N VAL A 135 -8.60 -2.89 10.68
CA VAL A 135 -7.55 -1.95 10.25
C VAL A 135 -8.13 -0.55 10.06
N ASP A 136 -9.36 -0.43 9.54
CA ASP A 136 -10.03 0.85 9.36
C ASP A 136 -10.38 1.55 10.68
N GLN A 137 -10.41 0.82 11.80
CA GLN A 137 -10.58 1.38 13.15
C GLN A 137 -9.28 1.93 13.76
N LEU A 138 -8.13 1.68 13.14
CA LEU A 138 -6.86 2.24 13.61
C LEU A 138 -6.79 3.75 13.36
N PRO A 139 -6.08 4.52 14.22
CA PRO A 139 -5.71 5.89 13.92
C PRO A 139 -5.01 5.99 12.57
N ASP A 140 -5.24 7.07 11.82
CA ASP A 140 -4.77 7.25 10.45
C ASP A 140 -3.28 6.98 10.24
N GLU A 141 -2.44 7.48 11.15
CA GLU A 141 -0.99 7.29 11.07
C GLU A 141 -0.56 5.83 11.25
N GLN A 142 -1.27 5.09 12.13
CA GLN A 142 -1.01 3.68 12.37
C GLN A 142 -1.53 2.84 11.19
N ARG A 143 -2.73 3.14 10.71
CA ARG A 143 -3.35 2.49 9.55
C ARG A 143 -2.46 2.63 8.31
N THR A 144 -2.00 3.85 8.02
CA THR A 144 -1.12 4.11 6.87
C THR A 144 0.21 3.35 6.97
N ALA A 145 0.84 3.34 8.15
CA ALA A 145 2.08 2.58 8.35
C ALA A 145 1.87 1.07 8.17
N VAL A 146 0.74 0.55 8.65
CA VAL A 146 0.34 -0.86 8.48
C VAL A 146 0.13 -1.21 7.02
N MET A 147 -0.59 -0.37 6.29
CA MET A 147 -0.84 -0.59 4.86
C MET A 147 0.46 -0.63 4.05
N LEU A 148 1.32 0.37 4.23
CA LEU A 148 2.60 0.41 3.54
C LEU A 148 3.49 -0.78 3.89
N TYR A 149 3.55 -1.19 5.16
CA TYR A 149 4.44 -2.26 5.58
C TYR A 149 3.95 -3.65 5.18
N TYR A 150 2.68 -3.97 5.45
CA TYR A 150 2.15 -5.31 5.23
C TYR A 150 1.52 -5.50 3.85
N TYR A 151 0.79 -4.50 3.36
CA TYR A 151 0.09 -4.60 2.09
C TYR A 151 1.01 -4.31 0.90
N ASP A 152 1.76 -3.21 0.97
CA ASP A 152 2.67 -2.80 -0.10
C ASP A 152 4.08 -3.37 0.07
N GLN A 153 4.35 -4.07 1.18
CA GLN A 153 5.66 -4.64 1.49
C GLN A 153 6.81 -3.63 1.45
N CYS A 154 6.50 -2.36 1.80
CA CYS A 154 7.50 -1.31 1.84
C CYS A 154 8.47 -1.49 3.02
N PRO A 155 9.78 -1.35 2.83
CA PRO A 155 10.75 -1.36 3.92
C PRO A 155 10.55 -0.16 4.85
N ILE A 156 10.90 -0.32 6.14
CA ILE A 156 10.70 0.73 7.16
C ILE A 156 11.35 2.05 6.78
N LYS A 157 12.55 2.02 6.20
CA LYS A 157 13.27 3.20 5.71
C LYS A 157 12.45 3.95 4.66
N HIS A 158 11.79 3.23 3.78
CA HIS A 158 10.94 3.76 2.73
C HIS A 158 9.67 4.39 3.29
N ILE A 159 9.01 3.68 4.21
CA ILE A 159 7.83 4.20 4.92
C ILE A 159 8.18 5.50 5.66
N ALA A 160 9.35 5.55 6.31
CA ALA A 160 9.84 6.73 6.99
C ALA A 160 9.96 7.94 6.03
N SER A 161 10.48 7.70 4.83
CA SER A 161 10.57 8.72 3.78
C SER A 161 9.20 9.15 3.25
N ILE A 162 8.28 8.20 3.00
CA ILE A 162 6.92 8.49 2.52
C ILE A 162 6.13 9.32 3.55
N LEU A 163 6.28 8.98 4.83
CA LEU A 163 5.56 9.61 5.94
C LEU A 163 6.30 10.80 6.55
N GLU A 164 7.44 11.20 5.98
CA GLU A 164 8.29 12.30 6.45
C GLU A 164 8.59 12.22 7.96
N CYS A 165 8.93 11.04 8.45
CA CYS A 165 9.20 10.79 9.86
C CYS A 165 10.41 9.88 10.07
N ALA A 166 10.95 9.83 11.31
CA ALA A 166 12.05 8.92 11.63
C ALA A 166 11.63 7.43 11.55
N GLU A 167 12.57 6.56 11.20
CA GLU A 167 12.34 5.09 11.18
C GLU A 167 11.85 4.57 12.54
N GLY A 168 12.33 5.15 13.66
CA GLY A 168 11.85 4.84 15.00
C GLY A 168 10.37 5.14 15.20
N THR A 169 9.86 6.21 14.57
CA THR A 169 8.44 6.58 14.59
C THR A 169 7.62 5.55 13.83
N VAL A 170 8.08 5.09 12.66
CA VAL A 170 7.41 4.03 11.90
C VAL A 170 7.34 2.73 12.72
N LYS A 171 8.46 2.32 13.33
CA LYS A 171 8.51 1.14 14.22
C LYS A 171 7.53 1.25 15.37
N SER A 172 7.43 2.42 15.99
CA SER A 172 6.50 2.69 17.09
C SER A 172 5.04 2.62 16.60
N ARG A 173 4.70 3.27 15.47
CA ARG A 173 3.37 3.22 14.85
C ARG A 173 2.94 1.78 14.55
N LEU A 174 3.82 0.97 13.96
CA LEU A 174 3.57 -0.45 13.69
C LEU A 174 3.37 -1.27 14.97
N ASN A 175 4.16 -0.99 16.02
CA ASN A 175 4.00 -1.68 17.31
C ASN A 175 2.68 -1.33 18.00
N TYR A 176 2.30 -0.06 18.02
CA TYR A 176 1.00 0.37 18.58
C TYR A 176 -0.17 -0.18 17.75
N ALA A 177 -0.07 -0.18 16.43
CA ALA A 177 -1.07 -0.75 15.55
C ALA A 177 -1.29 -2.25 15.83
N ARG A 178 -0.20 -3.04 16.00
CA ARG A 178 -0.31 -4.48 16.34
C ARG A 178 -1.06 -4.70 17.65
N LYS A 179 -0.71 -3.93 18.69
CA LYS A 179 -1.39 -4.03 20.00
C LYS A 179 -2.85 -3.63 19.94
N ALA A 180 -3.17 -2.58 19.16
CA ALA A 180 -4.55 -2.16 18.96
C ALA A 180 -5.35 -3.21 18.20
N LEU A 181 -4.80 -3.79 17.14
CA LEU A 181 -5.43 -4.85 16.36
C LEU A 181 -5.63 -6.13 17.20
N GLU A 182 -4.66 -6.53 18.01
CA GLU A 182 -4.81 -7.66 18.93
C GLU A 182 -6.02 -7.46 19.85
N LYS A 183 -6.16 -6.28 20.44
CA LYS A 183 -7.31 -5.93 21.28
C LYS A 183 -8.63 -5.95 20.50
N LEU A 184 -8.66 -5.39 19.29
CA LEU A 184 -9.85 -5.37 18.44
C LEU A 184 -10.26 -6.78 18.00
N ILE A 185 -9.29 -7.64 17.66
CA ILE A 185 -9.52 -9.04 17.31
C ILE A 185 -10.17 -9.77 18.50
N LEU A 186 -9.61 -9.64 19.71
CA LEU A 186 -10.16 -10.25 20.92
C LEU A 186 -11.61 -9.82 21.18
N GLN A 187 -11.90 -8.53 21.02
CA GLN A 187 -13.26 -8.00 21.19
C GLN A 187 -14.23 -8.54 20.14
N ARG A 188 -13.76 -8.66 18.88
CA ARG A 188 -14.55 -9.20 17.77
C ARG A 188 -14.87 -10.69 17.99
N GLU A 189 -13.89 -11.48 18.42
CA GLU A 189 -14.06 -12.90 18.75
C GLU A 189 -15.09 -13.13 19.86
N GLN A 190 -15.02 -12.31 20.91
CA GLN A 190 -15.97 -12.39 22.03
C GLN A 190 -17.40 -12.03 21.60
N ARG A 191 -17.54 -11.08 20.66
CA ARG A 191 -18.83 -10.62 20.18
C ARG A 191 -19.47 -11.59 19.19
N ASP A 192 -18.70 -12.08 18.24
CA ASP A 192 -19.22 -12.81 17.07
C ASP A 192 -19.00 -14.33 17.14
N GLY A 193 -18.29 -14.82 18.17
CA GLY A 193 -17.99 -16.24 18.37
C GLY A 193 -17.03 -16.84 17.33
N VAL A 194 -16.37 -16.00 16.53
CA VAL A 194 -15.41 -16.39 15.48
C VAL A 194 -14.01 -16.50 16.08
N ARG A 195 -13.28 -17.56 15.79
CA ARG A 195 -11.89 -17.72 16.27
C ARG A 195 -10.91 -17.10 15.27
N LEU A 196 -10.47 -15.88 15.52
CA LEU A 196 -9.43 -15.19 14.75
C LEU A 196 -8.03 -15.33 15.39
N HIS A 197 -7.94 -15.79 16.63
CA HIS A 197 -6.70 -15.90 17.43
C HIS A 197 -5.66 -16.89 16.90
N ALA A 198 -6.05 -17.83 16.05
CA ALA A 198 -5.14 -18.83 15.50
C ALA A 198 -4.17 -18.21 14.45
N LEU A 199 -4.38 -16.97 14.07
CA LEU A 199 -3.63 -16.30 13.04
C LEU A 199 -2.67 -15.28 13.69
N ASN A 200 -1.36 -15.51 13.55
CA ASN A 200 -0.34 -14.51 13.86
C ASN A 200 -0.72 -13.20 13.16
N PRO A 201 -0.66 -12.01 13.80
CA PRO A 201 -0.96 -10.73 13.16
C PRO A 201 -0.26 -10.53 11.81
N GLY A 202 0.94 -11.09 11.62
CA GLY A 202 1.62 -11.09 10.31
C GLY A 202 0.94 -11.98 9.27
N LEU A 203 0.40 -13.12 9.66
CA LEU A 203 -0.37 -14.02 8.78
C LEU A 203 -1.77 -13.48 8.48
N LEU A 204 -2.37 -12.75 9.43
CA LEU A 204 -3.63 -12.05 9.24
C LEU A 204 -3.52 -10.97 8.14
N PHE A 205 -2.43 -10.20 8.15
CA PHE A 205 -2.17 -9.23 7.09
C PHE A 205 -1.88 -9.91 5.75
N LEU A 206 -1.22 -11.05 5.76
CA LEU A 206 -0.97 -11.83 4.56
C LEU A 206 -2.27 -12.37 3.95
N ALA A 207 -3.21 -12.86 4.76
CA ALA A 207 -4.53 -13.28 4.31
C ALA A 207 -5.31 -12.12 3.67
N MET A 208 -5.22 -10.91 4.23
CA MET A 208 -5.84 -9.70 3.68
C MET A 208 -5.28 -9.33 2.29
N VAL A 209 -3.96 -9.48 2.09
CA VAL A 209 -3.30 -9.23 0.80
C VAL A 209 -3.70 -10.25 -0.25
N LEU A 210 -3.87 -11.53 0.12
CA LEU A 210 -4.21 -12.60 -0.82
C LEU A 210 -5.67 -12.55 -1.30
N GLN A 211 -6.58 -11.96 -0.53
CA GLN A 211 -8.00 -11.87 -0.93
C GLN A 211 -8.28 -10.81 -1.99
N GLU A 212 -7.48 -9.79 -2.10
CA GLU A 212 -7.66 -8.76 -3.13
C GLU A 212 -7.09 -9.16 -4.49
N GLN A 213 -6.57 -10.40 -4.63
CA GLN A 213 -6.02 -10.93 -5.88
C GLN A 213 -6.96 -11.89 -6.65
N ASN A 214 -8.19 -12.12 -6.16
CA ASN A 214 -9.21 -12.94 -6.85
C ASN A 214 -10.40 -12.11 -7.33
#